data_e159607ba2450152d9a2e56807681ad6
#
_entry.id   e159607ba2450152d9a2e56807681ad6
#
_cell.length_a   1.000
_cell.length_b   1.000
_cell.length_c   1.000
_cell.angle_alpha   90.00
_cell.angle_beta   90.00
_cell.angle_gamma   90.00
#
_symmetry.space_group_name_H-M   'P 1'
#
loop_
_entity.id
_entity.type
_entity.pdbx_description
1 polymer ?
#
loop_
_entity_poly.entity_id
_entity_poly.type
_entity_poly.pdbx_seq_one_letter_code
_entity_poly.pdbx_strand_id
1 'polypeptide(L)'
;MRVNLPVSDQEYPFPAGETLVSTTDLKGRIVYCNPAFISVSGYVKDELLGQPHNLIRHPDMPEEAFRDMWASIGAGQPWSAPVKNRRKDGRYYWVMANVTPLMRDGHPVGYMSVRTEPTREEVRAAESLYARMRAEKAAGRVTLRLEAGTPYRSTPMGRIKRLARLRRHLPLVLATALLAGGSALVGHFLGWYAVLGCVLLGSTAGAALLARLVLAPLAPLLGFANRMAAGDLTERLPAGGDDGFGRLSKALNQLNVNLRSIVRDARNEIDHMRGATCEIASGNQDLSSRTESQAANVQQTASSMEEITSTVRQSATAASEAAKLAAEAAGVTRRGSEAVEEVTRTMQVISESSRRIGEIINVIDGIAFQTNILALNAAVEAARAGESGRGFAVVAGEVRALAQRSATAAREIKHLIVDSTEKVDAGNRLSSAARATIAEAVETVERVGGVVAGISHGADEQLQGISQINTAVSQLDGITQQNAALVEQIAAAALQLRAKANTVTEAVQLFHLDAGGGASAQPVDAVALRRAARGHSHAAKVAEEVCAG
;
A
#
# COMPACT_ATOMS: atom_id res chain seq x y z
N MET A 1 -28.08 12.19 38.41
CA MET A 1 -26.75 11.68 38.01
C MET A 1 -26.89 10.75 36.81
N ARG A 2 -25.94 10.75 35.86
CA ARG A 2 -26.02 9.85 34.70
C ARG A 2 -25.84 8.41 35.16
N VAL A 3 -26.77 7.52 34.81
CA VAL A 3 -26.69 6.09 35.06
C VAL A 3 -26.28 5.43 33.75
N ASN A 4 -25.11 4.83 33.71
CA ASN A 4 -24.59 4.16 32.51
C ASN A 4 -24.95 2.67 32.58
N LEU A 5 -25.65 2.18 31.55
CA LEU A 5 -26.04 0.79 31.39
C LEU A 5 -25.47 0.27 30.05
N PRO A 6 -25.36 -1.05 29.85
CA PRO A 6 -25.53 -2.12 30.83
C PRO A 6 -24.36 -2.18 31.84
N VAL A 7 -24.57 -2.86 32.96
CA VAL A 7 -23.52 -3.23 33.91
C VAL A 7 -23.59 -4.73 34.19
N SER A 8 -22.44 -5.35 34.40
CA SER A 8 -22.31 -6.76 34.80
C SER A 8 -21.44 -6.88 36.04
N ASP A 9 -21.59 -7.97 36.78
CA ASP A 9 -20.78 -8.26 37.99
C ASP A 9 -19.41 -8.89 37.64
N GLN A 10 -18.99 -8.81 36.37
CA GLN A 10 -17.69 -9.30 35.94
C GLN A 10 -16.62 -8.21 36.01
N GLU A 11 -15.59 -8.48 36.80
CA GLU A 11 -14.40 -7.63 36.85
C GLU A 11 -13.56 -7.85 35.59
N TYR A 12 -13.18 -6.76 34.93
CA TYR A 12 -12.12 -6.77 33.92
C TYR A 12 -10.80 -6.54 34.66
N PRO A 13 -9.85 -7.50 34.62
CA PRO A 13 -8.59 -7.35 35.33
C PRO A 13 -7.81 -6.15 34.77
N PHE A 14 -7.30 -5.32 35.67
CA PHE A 14 -6.43 -4.22 35.28
C PHE A 14 -5.11 -4.81 34.77
N PRO A 15 -4.62 -4.42 33.57
CA PRO A 15 -3.37 -4.96 33.04
C PRO A 15 -2.20 -4.57 33.96
N ALA A 16 -1.42 -5.56 34.36
CA ALA A 16 -0.30 -5.35 35.30
C ALA A 16 0.70 -4.36 34.68
N GLY A 17 1.12 -3.40 35.50
CA GLY A 17 2.11 -2.42 35.08
C GLY A 17 1.61 -1.31 34.14
N GLU A 18 0.38 -1.34 33.67
CA GLU A 18 -0.16 -0.29 32.82
C GLU A 18 -0.62 0.96 33.59
N THR A 19 -0.75 2.08 32.87
CA THR A 19 -1.23 3.34 33.43
C THR A 19 -2.22 3.94 32.46
N LEU A 20 -3.45 4.25 32.94
CA LEU A 20 -4.48 4.86 32.11
C LEU A 20 -4.44 6.38 32.27
N VAL A 21 -4.13 7.08 31.20
CA VAL A 21 -4.04 8.55 31.20
C VAL A 21 -5.18 9.15 30.41
N SER A 22 -5.81 10.17 30.98
CA SER A 22 -6.71 11.02 30.24
C SER A 22 -6.58 12.47 30.70
N THR A 23 -6.75 13.42 29.78
CA THR A 23 -6.93 14.84 30.11
C THR A 23 -8.33 15.30 29.74
N THR A 24 -8.85 16.26 30.49
CA THR A 24 -10.16 16.86 30.24
C THR A 24 -10.09 18.38 30.24
N ASP A 25 -11.08 19.00 29.61
CA ASP A 25 -11.34 20.43 29.79
C ASP A 25 -11.94 20.72 31.19
N LEU A 26 -12.21 21.99 31.48
CA LEU A 26 -12.84 22.43 32.73
C LEU A 26 -14.26 21.87 32.95
N LYS A 27 -14.93 21.45 31.87
CA LYS A 27 -16.25 20.82 31.91
C LYS A 27 -16.19 19.29 32.07
N GLY A 28 -14.98 18.74 32.19
CA GLY A 28 -14.75 17.31 32.30
C GLY A 28 -14.94 16.54 31.00
N ARG A 29 -14.82 17.17 29.84
CA ARG A 29 -14.83 16.50 28.53
C ARG A 29 -13.43 16.00 28.20
N ILE A 30 -13.33 14.78 27.71
CA ILE A 30 -12.06 14.14 27.37
C ILE A 30 -11.44 14.84 26.17
N VAL A 31 -10.22 15.35 26.34
CA VAL A 31 -9.41 16.00 25.29
C VAL A 31 -8.32 15.06 24.79
N TYR A 32 -7.81 14.21 25.68
CA TYR A 32 -6.78 13.22 25.37
C TYR A 32 -7.00 11.94 26.18
N CYS A 33 -6.64 10.80 25.59
CA CYS A 33 -6.54 9.51 26.27
C CYS A 33 -5.42 8.69 25.62
N ASN A 34 -4.63 7.98 26.46
CA ASN A 34 -3.58 7.10 25.95
C ASN A 34 -4.14 5.76 25.45
N PRO A 35 -3.37 4.96 24.69
CA PRO A 35 -3.81 3.65 24.18
C PRO A 35 -4.30 2.70 25.25
N ALA A 36 -3.64 2.66 26.42
CA ALA A 36 -4.05 1.83 27.54
C ALA A 36 -5.46 2.18 28.05
N PHE A 37 -5.79 3.48 28.15
CA PHE A 37 -7.14 3.93 28.52
C PHE A 37 -8.19 3.48 27.51
N ILE A 38 -7.90 3.58 26.20
CA ILE A 38 -8.78 3.14 25.13
C ILE A 38 -9.04 1.63 25.25
N SER A 39 -7.99 0.83 25.36
CA SER A 39 -8.07 -0.64 25.48
C SER A 39 -8.87 -1.07 26.70
N VAL A 40 -8.53 -0.54 27.89
CA VAL A 40 -9.18 -0.94 29.15
C VAL A 40 -10.61 -0.46 29.24
N SER A 41 -10.94 0.73 28.72
CA SER A 41 -12.32 1.22 28.70
C SER A 41 -13.23 0.50 27.71
N GLY A 42 -12.65 -0.12 26.66
CA GLY A 42 -13.36 -0.81 25.59
C GLY A 42 -14.08 0.10 24.59
N TYR A 43 -13.82 1.40 24.64
CA TYR A 43 -14.27 2.38 23.67
C TYR A 43 -13.19 2.62 22.62
N VAL A 44 -13.58 3.05 21.41
CA VAL A 44 -12.61 3.59 20.43
C VAL A 44 -12.34 5.06 20.74
N LYS A 45 -11.20 5.57 20.25
CA LYS A 45 -10.72 6.94 20.54
C LYS A 45 -11.77 8.00 20.21
N ASP A 46 -12.43 7.88 19.04
CA ASP A 46 -13.42 8.85 18.57
C ASP A 46 -14.72 8.85 19.39
N GLU A 47 -15.04 7.74 20.06
CA GLU A 47 -16.15 7.65 21.00
C GLU A 47 -15.86 8.30 22.36
N LEU A 48 -14.58 8.49 22.68
CA LEU A 48 -14.13 9.08 23.95
C LEU A 48 -13.91 10.57 23.84
N LEU A 49 -13.28 11.04 22.76
CA LEU A 49 -12.94 12.44 22.59
C LEU A 49 -14.18 13.34 22.57
N GLY A 50 -14.11 14.46 23.30
CA GLY A 50 -15.21 15.42 23.44
C GLY A 50 -16.35 14.95 24.34
N GLN A 51 -16.37 13.68 24.78
CA GLN A 51 -17.40 13.15 25.68
C GLN A 51 -17.11 13.48 27.14
N PRO A 52 -18.15 13.69 27.96
CA PRO A 52 -17.96 13.84 29.40
C PRO A 52 -17.33 12.58 30.00
N HIS A 53 -16.34 12.74 30.85
CA HIS A 53 -15.59 11.66 31.47
C HIS A 53 -16.49 10.69 32.28
N ASN A 54 -17.66 11.14 32.73
CA ASN A 54 -18.65 10.31 33.41
C ASN A 54 -19.25 9.19 32.54
N LEU A 55 -18.88 9.10 31.26
CA LEU A 55 -19.24 8.00 30.36
C LEU A 55 -18.78 6.64 30.90
N ILE A 56 -17.61 6.59 31.52
CA ILE A 56 -17.02 5.37 32.09
C ILE A 56 -17.37 5.16 33.56
N ARG A 57 -18.23 5.98 34.12
CA ARG A 57 -18.57 5.89 35.56
C ARG A 57 -19.47 4.68 35.84
N HIS A 58 -19.10 3.88 36.85
CA HIS A 58 -19.95 2.81 37.33
C HIS A 58 -21.05 3.35 38.25
N PRO A 59 -22.30 2.85 38.17
CA PRO A 59 -23.42 3.29 39.04
C PRO A 59 -23.18 3.13 40.52
N ASP A 60 -22.39 2.14 40.94
CA ASP A 60 -22.05 1.88 42.35
C ASP A 60 -21.21 2.98 43.02
N MET A 61 -20.64 3.89 42.24
CA MET A 61 -19.85 4.99 42.80
C MET A 61 -20.75 6.03 43.47
N PRO A 62 -20.53 6.36 44.75
CA PRO A 62 -21.35 7.35 45.45
C PRO A 62 -21.14 8.74 44.86
N GLU A 63 -22.17 9.57 44.83
CA GLU A 63 -22.09 10.95 44.35
C GLU A 63 -21.13 11.79 45.19
N GLU A 64 -21.02 11.52 46.47
CA GLU A 64 -20.11 12.19 47.41
C GLU A 64 -18.65 12.10 46.96
N ALA A 65 -18.21 10.95 46.43
CA ALA A 65 -16.84 10.77 45.93
C ALA A 65 -16.50 11.74 44.79
N PHE A 66 -17.44 11.95 43.86
CA PHE A 66 -17.25 12.88 42.75
C PHE A 66 -17.42 14.34 43.18
N ARG A 67 -18.33 14.61 44.15
CA ARG A 67 -18.45 15.95 44.73
C ARG A 67 -17.15 16.36 45.41
N ASP A 68 -16.54 15.48 46.19
CA ASP A 68 -15.24 15.70 46.87
C ASP A 68 -14.13 15.88 45.82
N MET A 69 -14.08 15.04 44.80
CA MET A 69 -13.13 15.17 43.68
C MET A 69 -13.22 16.56 43.02
N TRP A 70 -14.43 16.95 42.61
CA TRP A 70 -14.62 18.26 41.95
C TRP A 70 -14.31 19.44 42.86
N ALA A 71 -14.63 19.36 44.13
CA ALA A 71 -14.28 20.39 45.10
C ALA A 71 -12.76 20.52 45.28
N SER A 72 -12.04 19.39 45.35
CA SER A 72 -10.57 19.37 45.48
C SER A 72 -9.87 19.93 44.26
N ILE A 73 -10.19 19.38 43.04
CA ILE A 73 -9.50 19.80 41.82
C ILE A 73 -9.88 21.22 41.39
N GLY A 74 -11.11 21.64 41.67
CA GLY A 74 -11.55 23.03 41.45
C GLY A 74 -10.86 24.04 42.36
N ALA A 75 -10.42 23.61 43.58
CA ALA A 75 -9.59 24.40 44.48
C ALA A 75 -8.09 24.31 44.13
N GLY A 76 -7.70 23.77 42.98
CA GLY A 76 -6.31 23.63 42.57
C GLY A 76 -5.52 22.55 43.31
N GLN A 77 -6.21 21.61 44.00
CA GLN A 77 -5.56 20.56 44.77
C GLN A 77 -5.72 19.19 44.09
N PRO A 78 -4.69 18.33 44.12
CA PRO A 78 -4.81 16.97 43.60
C PRO A 78 -5.78 16.14 44.45
N TRP A 79 -6.43 15.18 43.78
CA TRP A 79 -7.33 14.24 44.41
C TRP A 79 -6.95 12.80 44.04
N SER A 80 -7.00 11.90 45.06
CA SER A 80 -6.67 10.48 44.85
C SER A 80 -7.64 9.60 45.62
N ALA A 81 -8.26 8.62 44.96
CA ALA A 81 -9.07 7.59 45.59
C ALA A 81 -9.28 6.40 44.62
N PRO A 82 -9.62 5.19 45.18
CA PRO A 82 -10.08 4.08 44.37
C PRO A 82 -11.41 4.41 43.69
N VAL A 83 -11.51 4.14 42.38
CA VAL A 83 -12.72 4.38 41.60
C VAL A 83 -13.11 3.13 40.82
N LYS A 84 -14.39 2.74 40.93
CA LYS A 84 -14.99 1.69 40.12
C LYS A 84 -15.47 2.30 38.82
N ASN A 85 -14.91 1.86 37.69
CA ASN A 85 -15.28 2.29 36.34
C ASN A 85 -16.07 1.20 35.63
N ARG A 86 -16.87 1.61 34.65
CA ARG A 86 -17.63 0.76 33.74
C ARG A 86 -16.96 0.73 32.39
N ARG A 87 -16.78 -0.44 31.87
CA ARG A 87 -16.32 -0.72 30.51
C ARG A 87 -17.49 -0.64 29.52
N LYS A 88 -17.24 -0.42 28.23
CA LYS A 88 -18.29 -0.34 27.18
C LYS A 88 -19.17 -1.60 27.15
N ASP A 89 -18.60 -2.78 27.32
CA ASP A 89 -19.27 -4.09 27.35
C ASP A 89 -20.08 -4.36 28.63
N GLY A 90 -20.07 -3.44 29.59
CA GLY A 90 -20.78 -3.55 30.86
C GLY A 90 -19.94 -4.11 32.02
N ARG A 91 -18.79 -4.71 31.78
CA ARG A 91 -17.86 -5.14 32.83
C ARG A 91 -17.33 -3.94 33.61
N TYR A 92 -16.80 -4.17 34.79
CA TYR A 92 -16.22 -3.12 35.60
C TYR A 92 -14.73 -3.36 35.83
N TYR A 93 -14.02 -2.28 36.15
CA TYR A 93 -12.63 -2.32 36.56
C TYR A 93 -12.37 -1.27 37.65
N TRP A 94 -11.48 -1.64 38.58
CA TRP A 94 -11.05 -0.74 39.66
C TRP A 94 -9.76 -0.04 39.28
N VAL A 95 -9.66 1.24 39.63
CA VAL A 95 -8.47 2.05 39.44
C VAL A 95 -8.18 2.88 40.68
N MET A 96 -6.92 3.10 41.01
CA MET A 96 -6.51 4.21 41.85
C MET A 96 -6.46 5.45 40.97
N ALA A 97 -7.48 6.28 41.03
CA ALA A 97 -7.57 7.50 40.22
C ALA A 97 -6.80 8.64 40.92
N ASN A 98 -5.81 9.16 40.23
CA ASN A 98 -5.02 10.33 40.64
C ASN A 98 -5.36 11.48 39.68
N VAL A 99 -6.10 12.46 40.16
CA VAL A 99 -6.59 13.59 39.36
C VAL A 99 -5.88 14.85 39.80
N THR A 100 -5.23 15.50 38.85
CA THR A 100 -4.44 16.73 39.08
C THR A 100 -4.98 17.86 38.20
N PRO A 101 -5.24 19.06 38.74
CA PRO A 101 -5.59 20.22 37.95
C PRO A 101 -4.38 20.68 37.12
N LEU A 102 -4.60 20.96 35.85
CA LEU A 102 -3.63 21.60 34.97
C LEU A 102 -3.74 23.11 35.17
N MET A 103 -2.71 23.71 35.75
CA MET A 103 -2.71 25.11 36.14
C MET A 103 -2.00 25.96 35.09
N ARG A 104 -2.58 27.12 34.74
CA ARG A 104 -1.95 28.18 33.95
C ARG A 104 -2.28 29.51 34.60
N ASP A 105 -1.27 30.32 34.88
CA ASP A 105 -1.42 31.64 35.52
C ASP A 105 -2.25 31.59 36.82
N GLY A 106 -2.06 30.53 37.63
CA GLY A 106 -2.77 30.34 38.90
C GLY A 106 -4.20 29.84 38.80
N HIS A 107 -4.72 29.63 37.59
CA HIS A 107 -6.08 29.11 37.34
C HIS A 107 -6.04 27.74 36.69
N PRO A 108 -6.97 26.80 37.05
CA PRO A 108 -7.09 25.54 36.36
C PRO A 108 -7.59 25.76 34.93
N VAL A 109 -6.92 25.13 33.94
CA VAL A 109 -7.31 25.15 32.52
C VAL A 109 -7.84 23.80 32.06
N GLY A 110 -7.72 22.76 32.88
CA GLY A 110 -8.18 21.41 32.61
C GLY A 110 -7.73 20.48 33.74
N TYR A 111 -7.98 19.19 33.54
CA TYR A 111 -7.63 18.18 34.55
C TYR A 111 -6.94 16.99 33.87
N MET A 112 -5.86 16.52 34.49
CA MET A 112 -5.19 15.28 34.09
C MET A 112 -5.53 14.19 35.11
N SER A 113 -5.91 13.03 34.63
CA SER A 113 -6.18 11.87 35.46
C SER A 113 -5.28 10.72 35.05
N VAL A 114 -4.41 10.33 35.96
CA VAL A 114 -3.53 9.16 35.85
C VAL A 114 -4.07 8.06 36.76
N ARG A 115 -4.36 6.90 36.19
CA ARG A 115 -4.97 5.78 36.90
C ARG A 115 -4.01 4.61 36.92
N THR A 116 -3.76 4.10 38.09
CA THR A 116 -2.90 2.93 38.33
C THR A 116 -3.72 1.80 38.94
N GLU A 117 -3.16 0.61 38.94
CA GLU A 117 -3.77 -0.54 39.60
C GLU A 117 -3.88 -0.30 41.12
N PRO A 118 -5.06 -0.43 41.75
CA PRO A 118 -5.21 -0.39 43.18
C PRO A 118 -4.86 -1.75 43.79
N THR A 119 -4.39 -1.75 45.04
CA THR A 119 -4.22 -2.99 45.78
C THR A 119 -5.58 -3.62 46.14
N ARG A 120 -5.63 -4.93 46.31
CA ARG A 120 -6.86 -5.63 46.69
C ARG A 120 -7.39 -5.19 48.06
N GLU A 121 -6.54 -4.68 48.94
CA GLU A 121 -6.94 -4.09 50.24
C GLU A 121 -7.64 -2.74 50.05
N GLU A 122 -7.09 -1.89 49.19
CA GLU A 122 -7.70 -0.60 48.82
C GLU A 122 -9.08 -0.79 48.19
N VAL A 123 -9.20 -1.76 47.26
CA VAL A 123 -10.48 -2.12 46.66
C VAL A 123 -11.51 -2.54 47.71
N ARG A 124 -11.18 -3.50 48.55
CA ARG A 124 -12.10 -3.98 49.63
C ARG A 124 -12.51 -2.87 50.59
N ALA A 125 -11.55 -2.02 51.00
CA ALA A 125 -11.83 -0.87 51.85
C ALA A 125 -12.77 0.14 51.19
N ALA A 126 -12.51 0.46 49.92
CA ALA A 126 -13.34 1.38 49.15
C ALA A 126 -14.76 0.82 48.88
N GLU A 127 -14.88 -0.44 48.54
CA GLU A 127 -16.17 -1.09 48.31
C GLU A 127 -17.06 -1.08 49.56
N SER A 128 -16.49 -1.45 50.72
CA SER A 128 -17.18 -1.37 52.02
C SER A 128 -17.58 0.06 52.38
N LEU A 129 -16.70 1.04 52.17
CA LEU A 129 -16.97 2.45 52.40
C LEU A 129 -18.10 2.97 51.52
N TYR A 130 -18.01 2.72 50.21
CA TYR A 130 -18.99 3.21 49.23
C TYR A 130 -20.37 2.54 49.41
N ALA A 131 -20.41 1.26 49.75
CA ALA A 131 -21.66 0.60 50.11
C ALA A 131 -22.35 1.25 51.32
N ARG A 132 -21.58 1.57 52.37
CA ARG A 132 -22.11 2.29 53.55
C ARG A 132 -22.59 3.70 53.21
N MET A 133 -21.84 4.43 52.38
CA MET A 133 -22.23 5.78 51.96
C MET A 133 -23.54 5.75 51.14
N ARG A 134 -23.73 4.75 50.27
CA ARG A 134 -24.98 4.56 49.52
C ARG A 134 -26.16 4.21 50.48
N ALA A 135 -25.92 3.32 51.43
CA ALA A 135 -26.95 2.93 52.42
C ALA A 135 -27.34 4.13 53.30
N GLU A 136 -26.39 4.93 53.80
CA GLU A 136 -26.68 6.15 54.57
C GLU A 136 -27.47 7.16 53.74
N LYS A 137 -27.13 7.34 52.46
CA LYS A 137 -27.86 8.22 51.56
C LYS A 137 -29.30 7.74 51.33
N ALA A 138 -29.51 6.43 51.11
CA ALA A 138 -30.83 5.83 50.96
C ALA A 138 -31.69 5.98 52.23
N ALA A 139 -31.06 5.94 53.42
CA ALA A 139 -31.70 6.16 54.71
C ALA A 139 -31.89 7.65 55.09
N GLY A 140 -31.54 8.59 54.19
CA GLY A 140 -31.65 10.02 54.45
C GLY A 140 -30.68 10.59 55.51
N ARG A 141 -29.68 9.81 55.94
CA ARG A 141 -28.69 10.17 56.97
C ARG A 141 -27.27 10.23 56.36
N VAL A 142 -26.75 11.40 56.01
CA VAL A 142 -25.39 11.57 55.46
C VAL A 142 -24.43 11.92 56.59
N THR A 143 -23.87 10.91 57.25
CA THR A 143 -22.88 11.10 58.33
C THR A 143 -21.44 10.89 57.84
N LEU A 144 -21.24 10.04 56.81
CA LEU A 144 -19.95 9.81 56.16
C LEU A 144 -19.75 10.81 55.00
N ARG A 145 -18.65 11.53 55.03
CA ARG A 145 -18.21 12.46 53.98
C ARG A 145 -16.76 12.19 53.58
N LEU A 146 -16.37 12.66 52.39
CA LEU A 146 -15.00 12.62 51.91
C LEU A 146 -14.43 14.03 51.87
N GLU A 147 -13.14 14.16 52.15
CA GLU A 147 -12.34 15.36 51.98
C GLU A 147 -10.98 14.96 51.39
N ALA A 148 -10.70 15.43 50.19
CA ALA A 148 -9.51 15.06 49.40
C ALA A 148 -9.28 13.52 49.34
N GLY A 149 -10.35 12.73 49.17
CA GLY A 149 -10.34 11.26 49.11
C GLY A 149 -10.31 10.58 50.49
N THR A 150 -10.19 11.27 51.62
CA THR A 150 -10.16 10.69 52.97
C THR A 150 -11.55 10.73 53.61
N PRO A 151 -12.03 9.59 54.20
CA PRO A 151 -13.34 9.54 54.82
C PRO A 151 -13.31 10.20 56.20
N TYR A 152 -14.33 11.02 56.52
CA TYR A 152 -14.55 11.57 57.84
C TYR A 152 -16.03 11.53 58.24
N ARG A 153 -16.31 11.51 59.58
CA ARG A 153 -17.67 11.60 60.08
C ARG A 153 -18.07 13.03 60.36
N SER A 154 -19.18 13.47 59.81
CA SER A 154 -19.74 14.84 60.01
C SER A 154 -20.51 14.96 61.34
N THR A 155 -20.11 14.23 62.41
CA THR A 155 -20.67 14.33 63.73
C THR A 155 -19.97 15.44 64.55
N PRO A 156 -20.59 16.00 65.60
CA PRO A 156 -19.94 17.00 66.47
C PRO A 156 -18.58 16.54 66.99
N MET A 157 -18.48 15.26 67.42
CA MET A 157 -17.24 14.64 67.87
C MET A 157 -16.19 14.52 66.70
N GLY A 158 -16.64 14.24 65.48
CA GLY A 158 -15.79 14.22 64.28
C GLY A 158 -15.23 15.62 63.94
N ARG A 159 -16.02 16.68 64.14
CA ARG A 159 -15.56 18.08 64.02
C ARG A 159 -14.52 18.45 65.04
N ILE A 160 -14.71 18.02 66.31
CA ILE A 160 -13.73 18.23 67.39
C ILE A 160 -12.42 17.50 67.09
N LYS A 161 -12.46 16.25 66.63
CA LYS A 161 -11.25 15.51 66.21
C LYS A 161 -10.55 16.19 65.04
N ARG A 162 -11.29 16.79 64.09
CA ARG A 162 -10.73 17.57 62.99
C ARG A 162 -10.06 18.85 63.48
N LEU A 163 -10.70 19.63 64.38
CA LEU A 163 -10.08 20.81 64.99
C LEU A 163 -8.82 20.44 65.81
N ALA A 164 -8.83 19.29 66.50
CA ALA A 164 -7.66 18.78 67.20
C ALA A 164 -6.50 18.41 66.27
N ARG A 165 -6.77 17.95 65.05
CA ARG A 165 -5.71 17.74 64.02
C ARG A 165 -5.13 19.07 63.49
N LEU A 166 -5.93 20.11 63.30
CA LEU A 166 -5.43 21.47 62.93
C LEU A 166 -4.60 22.10 64.09
N ARG A 167 -4.77 21.64 65.34
CA ARG A 167 -4.09 22.13 66.53
C ARG A 167 -2.66 21.57 66.72
N ARG A 168 -2.03 20.96 65.72
CA ARG A 168 -0.65 20.46 65.82
C ARG A 168 0.38 21.54 66.18
N HIS A 169 0.02 22.82 65.95
CA HIS A 169 0.82 23.99 66.32
C HIS A 169 0.53 24.48 67.77
N LEU A 170 -0.57 23.99 68.40
CA LEU A 170 -0.97 24.38 69.74
C LEU A 170 0.09 24.01 70.80
N PRO A 171 0.73 22.83 70.77
CA PRO A 171 1.78 22.51 71.74
C PRO A 171 2.99 23.42 71.61
N LEU A 172 3.29 23.95 70.40
CA LEU A 172 4.37 24.90 70.19
C LEU A 172 4.02 26.27 70.83
N VAL A 173 2.79 26.76 70.58
CA VAL A 173 2.28 28.01 71.16
C VAL A 173 2.15 27.88 72.68
N LEU A 174 1.66 26.75 73.21
CA LEU A 174 1.57 26.51 74.64
C LEU A 174 2.95 26.34 75.28
N ALA A 175 3.89 25.67 74.61
CA ALA A 175 5.26 25.54 75.13
C ALA A 175 5.96 26.89 75.19
N THR A 176 5.83 27.75 74.13
CA THR A 176 6.40 29.10 74.14
C THR A 176 5.73 29.99 75.20
N ALA A 177 4.41 29.92 75.39
CA ALA A 177 3.70 30.67 76.40
C ALA A 177 4.05 30.21 77.86
N LEU A 178 4.18 28.90 78.05
CA LEU A 178 4.63 28.33 79.33
C LEU A 178 6.08 28.68 79.69
N LEU A 179 6.95 28.69 78.70
CA LEU A 179 8.34 29.11 78.81
C LEU A 179 8.45 30.59 79.13
N ALA A 180 7.67 31.45 78.45
CA ALA A 180 7.65 32.91 78.73
C ALA A 180 7.08 33.20 80.15
N GLY A 181 5.96 32.59 80.48
CA GLY A 181 5.34 32.71 81.80
C GLY A 181 6.20 32.15 82.95
N GLY A 182 6.77 30.95 82.74
CA GLY A 182 7.69 30.31 83.67
C GLY A 182 8.97 31.07 83.93
N SER A 183 9.58 31.66 82.87
CA SER A 183 10.78 32.49 83.01
C SER A 183 10.53 33.79 83.75
N ALA A 184 9.35 34.38 83.56
CA ALA A 184 8.95 35.59 84.32
C ALA A 184 8.75 35.25 85.83
N LEU A 185 8.14 34.11 86.14
CA LEU A 185 7.91 33.66 87.56
C LEU A 185 9.22 33.34 88.23
N VAL A 186 10.13 32.61 87.55
CA VAL A 186 11.44 32.22 88.08
C VAL A 186 12.32 33.45 88.29
N GLY A 187 12.24 34.46 87.46
CA GLY A 187 12.95 35.75 87.60
C GLY A 187 12.53 36.49 88.87
N HIS A 188 11.29 36.40 89.27
CA HIS A 188 10.76 37.07 90.45
C HIS A 188 11.23 36.43 91.76
N PHE A 189 11.47 35.07 91.79
CA PHE A 189 11.80 34.36 93.01
C PHE A 189 13.27 33.93 93.16
N LEU A 190 14.02 33.66 92.07
CA LEU A 190 15.36 33.07 92.08
C LEU A 190 16.50 33.90 91.49
N GLY A 191 16.27 35.10 91.08
CA GLY A 191 17.28 36.02 90.51
C GLY A 191 17.63 35.76 89.03
N TRP A 192 18.42 36.64 88.47
CA TRP A 192 18.64 36.76 87.03
C TRP A 192 19.43 35.58 86.40
N TYR A 193 20.30 34.86 87.16
CA TYR A 193 21.02 33.68 86.67
C TYR A 193 20.07 32.48 86.38
N ALA A 194 19.05 32.36 87.19
CA ALA A 194 18.03 31.32 87.01
C ALA A 194 17.16 31.60 85.79
N VAL A 195 16.89 32.88 85.47
CA VAL A 195 16.22 33.33 84.26
C VAL A 195 17.05 33.00 83.03
N LEU A 196 18.37 33.25 83.10
CA LEU A 196 19.29 32.92 82.01
C LEU A 196 19.36 31.43 81.72
N GLY A 197 19.38 30.59 82.79
CA GLY A 197 19.31 29.14 82.68
C GLY A 197 18.00 28.64 82.10
N CYS A 198 16.85 29.17 82.49
CA CYS A 198 15.55 28.88 81.90
C CYS A 198 15.41 29.30 80.43
N VAL A 199 15.94 30.46 80.04
CA VAL A 199 15.91 30.92 78.67
C VAL A 199 16.82 30.04 77.78
N LEU A 200 18.01 29.66 78.27
CA LEU A 200 18.89 28.74 77.55
C LEU A 200 18.27 27.35 77.36
N LEU A 201 17.72 26.76 78.44
CA LEU A 201 17.03 25.47 78.39
C LEU A 201 15.76 25.53 77.51
N GLY A 202 15.03 26.61 77.59
CA GLY A 202 13.84 26.83 76.77
C GLY A 202 14.13 27.03 75.30
N SER A 203 15.20 27.76 75.00
CA SER A 203 15.62 27.98 73.61
C SER A 203 16.14 26.69 72.98
N THR A 204 16.92 25.87 73.70
CA THR A 204 17.39 24.56 73.22
C THR A 204 16.25 23.56 73.07
N ALA A 205 15.31 23.52 74.02
CA ALA A 205 14.11 22.68 73.91
C ALA A 205 13.20 23.12 72.76
N GLY A 206 13.03 24.44 72.59
CA GLY A 206 12.29 25.03 71.48
C GLY A 206 12.95 24.75 70.10
N ALA A 207 14.25 24.85 70.02
CA ALA A 207 15.01 24.52 68.82
C ALA A 207 14.92 23.01 68.50
N ALA A 208 15.04 22.13 69.51
CA ALA A 208 14.88 20.68 69.33
C ALA A 208 13.44 20.32 68.93
N LEU A 209 12.44 20.98 69.47
CA LEU A 209 11.03 20.76 69.12
C LEU A 209 10.76 21.26 67.68
N LEU A 210 11.30 22.40 67.27
CA LEU A 210 11.21 22.93 65.94
C LEU A 210 11.90 22.00 64.90
N ALA A 211 13.10 21.51 65.26
CA ALA A 211 13.81 20.53 64.45
C ALA A 211 12.98 19.25 64.25
N ARG A 212 12.34 18.74 65.30
CA ARG A 212 11.53 17.55 65.27
C ARG A 212 10.18 17.71 64.54
N LEU A 213 9.54 18.87 64.63
CA LEU A 213 8.23 19.14 64.03
C LEU A 213 8.30 19.65 62.62
N VAL A 214 9.38 20.33 62.20
CA VAL A 214 9.52 20.95 60.89
C VAL A 214 10.61 20.27 60.06
N LEU A 215 11.83 20.14 60.59
CA LEU A 215 12.94 19.60 59.79
C LEU A 215 12.87 18.08 59.58
N ALA A 216 12.45 17.31 60.58
CA ALA A 216 12.36 15.87 60.47
C ALA A 216 11.36 15.40 59.41
N PRO A 217 10.14 15.99 59.25
CA PRO A 217 9.24 15.65 58.14
C PRO A 217 9.70 16.12 56.77
N LEU A 218 10.51 17.22 56.70
CA LEU A 218 10.97 17.79 55.45
C LEU A 218 12.08 16.96 54.77
N ALA A 219 12.96 16.34 55.57
CA ALA A 219 14.09 15.54 55.07
C ALA A 219 13.70 14.41 54.09
N PRO A 220 12.70 13.54 54.43
CA PRO A 220 12.28 12.50 53.48
C PRO A 220 11.63 13.06 52.21
N LEU A 221 10.89 14.19 52.30
CA LEU A 221 10.30 14.85 51.13
C LEU A 221 11.37 15.41 50.20
N LEU A 222 12.40 16.04 50.78
CA LEU A 222 13.55 16.55 50.01
C LEU A 222 14.34 15.39 49.38
N GLY A 223 14.60 14.32 50.13
CA GLY A 223 15.25 13.13 49.61
C GLY A 223 14.51 12.49 48.44
N PHE A 224 13.20 12.39 48.56
CA PHE A 224 12.35 11.88 47.47
C PHE A 224 12.36 12.80 46.23
N ALA A 225 12.19 14.12 46.45
CA ALA A 225 12.26 15.08 45.36
C ALA A 225 13.62 15.05 44.62
N ASN A 226 14.74 14.91 45.39
CA ASN A 226 16.08 14.81 44.79
C ASN A 226 16.25 13.51 44.01
N ARG A 227 15.72 12.37 44.46
CA ARG A 227 15.74 11.10 43.71
C ARG A 227 14.91 11.21 42.44
N MET A 228 13.69 11.78 42.50
CA MET A 228 12.90 12.05 41.33
C MET A 228 13.65 12.93 40.31
N ALA A 229 14.32 13.98 40.78
CA ALA A 229 15.14 14.86 39.95
C ALA A 229 16.32 14.13 39.31
N ALA A 230 16.87 13.11 39.97
CA ALA A 230 17.91 12.24 39.45
C ALA A 230 17.38 11.12 38.52
N GLY A 231 16.06 11.10 38.23
CA GLY A 231 15.45 10.09 37.35
C GLY A 231 14.97 8.83 38.05
N ASP A 232 15.16 8.70 39.37
CA ASP A 232 14.64 7.55 40.13
C ASP A 232 13.17 7.78 40.49
N LEU A 233 12.29 7.11 39.78
CA LEU A 233 10.84 7.15 39.95
C LEU A 233 10.31 5.89 40.66
N THR A 234 11.18 5.02 41.19
CA THR A 234 10.79 3.71 41.74
C THR A 234 10.09 3.82 43.09
N GLU A 235 10.50 4.78 43.92
CA GLU A 235 10.00 4.94 45.27
C GLU A 235 8.63 5.62 45.35
N ARG A 236 7.94 5.38 46.49
CA ARG A 236 6.72 6.11 46.87
C ARG A 236 6.90 6.63 48.28
N LEU A 237 6.50 7.87 48.52
CA LEU A 237 6.39 8.39 49.88
C LEU A 237 5.22 7.72 50.60
N PRO A 238 5.35 7.41 51.91
CA PRO A 238 4.24 6.95 52.70
C PRO A 238 3.11 8.00 52.70
N ALA A 239 1.87 7.51 52.85
CA ALA A 239 0.71 8.39 52.87
C ALA A 239 0.88 9.42 54.01
N GLY A 240 1.03 10.66 53.67
CA GLY A 240 1.16 11.75 54.63
C GLY A 240 -0.14 12.04 55.35
N GLY A 241 -0.04 12.67 56.53
CA GLY A 241 -1.20 13.17 57.28
C GLY A 241 -1.97 14.29 56.54
N ASP A 242 -2.96 14.88 57.16
CA ASP A 242 -3.76 15.97 56.62
C ASP A 242 -3.13 17.35 56.88
N ASP A 243 -1.88 17.41 57.36
CA ASP A 243 -1.11 18.62 57.59
C ASP A 243 -0.42 19.12 56.31
N GLY A 244 0.27 20.23 56.37
CA GLY A 244 0.97 20.83 55.22
C GLY A 244 2.01 19.90 54.57
N PHE A 245 2.76 19.13 55.41
CA PHE A 245 3.73 18.16 54.93
C PHE A 245 3.07 16.94 54.26
N GLY A 246 1.93 16.48 54.79
CA GLY A 246 1.16 15.41 54.17
C GLY A 246 0.56 15.80 52.83
N ARG A 247 0.11 17.06 52.67
CA ARG A 247 -0.34 17.56 51.38
C ARG A 247 0.81 17.65 50.39
N LEU A 248 2.00 18.08 50.83
CA LEU A 248 3.21 18.12 49.99
C LEU A 248 3.63 16.69 49.60
N SER A 249 3.58 15.73 50.53
CA SER A 249 3.83 14.31 50.22
C SER A 249 2.88 13.76 49.15
N LYS A 250 1.57 14.04 49.28
CA LYS A 250 0.56 13.66 48.27
C LYS A 250 0.84 14.29 46.89
N ALA A 251 1.22 15.58 46.85
CA ALA A 251 1.54 16.27 45.61
C ALA A 251 2.80 15.70 44.94
N LEU A 252 3.86 15.39 45.72
CA LEU A 252 5.07 14.77 45.21
C LEU A 252 4.83 13.33 44.69
N ASN A 253 4.04 12.53 45.40
CA ASN A 253 3.63 11.21 44.93
C ASN A 253 2.84 11.30 43.64
N GLN A 254 1.93 12.29 43.51
CA GLN A 254 1.18 12.52 42.28
C GLN A 254 2.08 12.88 41.10
N LEU A 255 3.08 13.76 41.36
CA LEU A 255 4.08 14.11 40.36
C LEU A 255 4.87 12.88 39.91
N ASN A 256 5.30 12.04 40.84
CA ASN A 256 5.98 10.77 40.53
C ASN A 256 5.13 9.86 39.66
N VAL A 257 3.85 9.63 40.01
CA VAL A 257 2.93 8.81 39.22
C VAL A 257 2.74 9.36 37.81
N ASN A 258 2.61 10.69 37.69
CA ASN A 258 2.46 11.33 36.39
C ASN A 258 3.72 11.18 35.51
N LEU A 259 4.92 11.41 36.11
CA LEU A 259 6.19 11.22 35.39
C LEU A 259 6.39 9.77 34.97
N ARG A 260 6.14 8.80 35.87
CA ARG A 260 6.20 7.35 35.54
C ARG A 260 5.33 7.02 34.34
N SER A 261 4.10 7.55 34.31
CA SER A 261 3.18 7.33 33.20
C SER A 261 3.71 7.89 31.89
N ILE A 262 4.16 9.16 31.89
CA ILE A 262 4.69 9.80 30.69
C ILE A 262 5.92 9.05 30.15
N VAL A 263 6.83 8.66 31.03
CA VAL A 263 8.04 7.91 30.66
C VAL A 263 7.69 6.54 30.09
N ARG A 264 6.71 5.84 30.69
CA ARG A 264 6.25 4.53 30.20
C ARG A 264 5.58 4.66 28.83
N ASP A 265 4.67 5.61 28.69
CA ASP A 265 3.99 5.85 27.40
C ASP A 265 5.00 6.20 26.30
N ALA A 266 6.01 7.01 26.64
CA ALA A 266 7.10 7.34 25.70
C ALA A 266 7.92 6.09 25.28
N ARG A 267 8.23 5.17 26.24
CA ARG A 267 8.92 3.92 25.92
C ARG A 267 8.10 3.04 24.99
N ASN A 268 6.82 2.85 25.28
CA ASN A 268 5.93 2.06 24.45
C ASN A 268 5.83 2.62 23.03
N GLU A 269 5.71 3.96 22.89
CA GLU A 269 5.65 4.61 21.58
C GLU A 269 6.95 4.45 20.78
N ILE A 270 8.10 4.50 21.45
CA ILE A 270 9.40 4.25 20.82
C ILE A 270 9.50 2.80 20.32
N ASP A 271 9.04 1.83 21.10
CA ASP A 271 9.06 0.42 20.70
C ASP A 271 8.13 0.18 19.50
N HIS A 272 6.95 0.80 19.47
CA HIS A 272 6.08 0.79 18.29
C HIS A 272 6.75 1.43 17.06
N MET A 273 7.42 2.57 17.25
CA MET A 273 8.14 3.25 16.17
C MET A 273 9.30 2.39 15.63
N ARG A 274 10.01 1.66 16.49
CA ARG A 274 11.05 0.70 16.09
C ARG A 274 10.47 -0.43 15.26
N GLY A 275 9.35 -1.02 15.70
CA GLY A 275 8.64 -2.06 14.96
C GLY A 275 8.22 -1.58 13.57
N ALA A 276 7.53 -0.43 13.50
CA ALA A 276 7.12 0.16 12.23
C ALA A 276 8.30 0.48 11.30
N THR A 277 9.43 0.94 11.86
CA THR A 277 10.63 1.21 11.06
C THR A 277 11.26 -0.06 10.49
N CYS A 278 11.23 -1.18 11.24
CA CYS A 278 11.67 -2.48 10.73
C CYS A 278 10.76 -2.98 9.60
N GLU A 279 9.45 -2.82 9.73
CA GLU A 279 8.49 -3.17 8.67
C GLU A 279 8.71 -2.33 7.40
N ILE A 280 8.96 -1.02 7.55
CA ILE A 280 9.31 -0.13 6.43
C ILE A 280 10.59 -0.61 5.74
N ALA A 281 11.63 -0.95 6.51
CA ALA A 281 12.90 -1.43 5.95
C ALA A 281 12.73 -2.74 5.19
N SER A 282 11.97 -3.70 5.73
CA SER A 282 11.65 -4.97 5.07
C SER A 282 10.83 -4.77 3.79
N GLY A 283 9.77 -3.95 3.84
CA GLY A 283 8.96 -3.62 2.67
C GLY A 283 9.75 -2.88 1.59
N ASN A 284 10.70 -2.04 1.99
CA ASN A 284 11.59 -1.34 1.07
C ASN A 284 12.58 -2.30 0.38
N GLN A 285 13.07 -3.33 1.07
CA GLN A 285 13.90 -4.39 0.47
C GLN A 285 13.11 -5.20 -0.58
N ASP A 286 11.84 -5.52 -0.30
CA ASP A 286 10.97 -6.16 -1.28
C ASP A 286 10.75 -5.25 -2.51
N LEU A 287 10.48 -3.96 -2.28
CA LEU A 287 10.33 -2.97 -3.36
C LEU A 287 11.62 -2.84 -4.19
N SER A 288 12.81 -2.89 -3.57
CA SER A 288 14.10 -2.91 -4.28
C SER A 288 14.19 -4.09 -5.23
N SER A 289 13.97 -5.31 -4.71
CA SER A 289 14.02 -6.54 -5.51
C SER A 289 13.01 -6.54 -6.68
N ARG A 290 11.82 -6.03 -6.43
CA ARG A 290 10.80 -5.88 -7.48
C ARG A 290 11.20 -4.84 -8.52
N THR A 291 11.81 -3.74 -8.10
CA THR A 291 12.29 -2.68 -9.01
C THR A 291 13.43 -3.18 -9.89
N GLU A 292 14.38 -3.96 -9.33
CA GLU A 292 15.44 -4.61 -10.11
C GLU A 292 14.88 -5.61 -11.13
N SER A 293 13.92 -6.44 -10.72
CA SER A 293 13.24 -7.37 -11.60
C SER A 293 12.45 -6.65 -12.70
N GLN A 294 11.82 -5.52 -12.37
CA GLN A 294 11.12 -4.69 -13.34
C GLN A 294 12.09 -4.06 -14.34
N ALA A 295 13.25 -3.57 -13.90
CA ALA A 295 14.30 -3.05 -14.77
C ALA A 295 14.75 -4.10 -15.80
N ALA A 296 15.02 -5.32 -15.36
CA ALA A 296 15.38 -6.44 -16.24
C ALA A 296 14.29 -6.75 -17.26
N ASN A 297 13.02 -6.76 -16.83
CA ASN A 297 11.87 -7.01 -17.71
C ASN A 297 11.67 -5.88 -18.75
N VAL A 298 11.84 -4.63 -18.36
CA VAL A 298 11.79 -3.47 -19.26
C VAL A 298 12.89 -3.56 -20.30
N GLN A 299 14.13 -3.87 -19.90
CA GLN A 299 15.26 -4.05 -20.79
C GLN A 299 15.02 -5.19 -21.79
N GLN A 300 14.53 -6.34 -21.32
CA GLN A 300 14.19 -7.47 -22.18
C GLN A 300 13.06 -7.11 -23.16
N THR A 301 12.03 -6.40 -22.69
CA THR A 301 10.92 -5.94 -23.54
C THR A 301 11.43 -4.97 -24.62
N ALA A 302 12.29 -4.03 -24.26
CA ALA A 302 12.91 -3.10 -25.22
C ALA A 302 13.69 -3.85 -26.31
N SER A 303 14.53 -4.82 -25.94
CA SER A 303 15.27 -5.66 -26.91
C SER A 303 14.34 -6.46 -27.82
N SER A 304 13.27 -7.06 -27.27
CA SER A 304 12.27 -7.78 -28.05
C SER A 304 11.52 -6.87 -29.02
N MET A 305 11.24 -5.62 -28.62
CA MET A 305 10.60 -4.62 -29.47
C MET A 305 11.50 -4.16 -30.63
N GLU A 306 12.81 -4.08 -30.41
CA GLU A 306 13.78 -3.81 -31.50
C GLU A 306 13.78 -4.95 -32.51
N GLU A 307 13.78 -6.21 -32.06
CA GLU A 307 13.72 -7.38 -32.93
C GLU A 307 12.41 -7.45 -33.71
N ILE A 308 11.27 -7.20 -33.04
CA ILE A 308 9.94 -7.13 -33.70
C ILE A 308 9.94 -6.00 -34.76
N THR A 309 10.47 -4.82 -34.41
CA THR A 309 10.56 -3.66 -35.34
C THR A 309 11.34 -4.03 -36.58
N SER A 310 12.48 -4.71 -36.43
CA SER A 310 13.31 -5.20 -37.51
C SER A 310 12.56 -6.20 -38.39
N THR A 311 11.88 -7.17 -37.78
CA THR A 311 11.10 -8.20 -38.48
C THR A 311 9.94 -7.60 -39.28
N VAL A 312 9.21 -6.64 -38.72
CA VAL A 312 8.09 -5.98 -39.39
C VAL A 312 8.60 -5.12 -40.56
N ARG A 313 9.72 -4.40 -40.39
CA ARG A 313 10.36 -3.66 -41.50
C ARG A 313 10.80 -4.60 -42.64
N GLN A 314 11.39 -5.74 -42.28
CA GLN A 314 11.77 -6.74 -43.28
C GLN A 314 10.53 -7.31 -44.01
N SER A 315 9.44 -7.56 -43.28
CA SER A 315 8.16 -8.03 -43.85
C SER A 315 7.56 -6.99 -44.82
N ALA A 316 7.58 -5.69 -44.44
CA ALA A 316 7.13 -4.61 -45.30
C ALA A 316 7.95 -4.52 -46.60
N THR A 317 9.28 -4.63 -46.49
CA THR A 317 10.18 -4.64 -47.65
C THR A 317 9.92 -5.84 -48.55
N ALA A 318 9.81 -7.04 -48.00
CA ALA A 318 9.50 -8.26 -48.72
C ALA A 318 8.12 -8.19 -49.42
N ALA A 319 7.12 -7.64 -48.74
CA ALA A 319 5.80 -7.41 -49.34
C ALA A 319 5.88 -6.42 -50.52
N SER A 320 6.61 -5.31 -50.37
CA SER A 320 6.82 -4.33 -51.46
C SER A 320 7.49 -4.98 -52.68
N GLU A 321 8.50 -5.82 -52.45
CA GLU A 321 9.20 -6.53 -53.55
C GLU A 321 8.29 -7.59 -54.21
N ALA A 322 7.51 -8.34 -53.42
CA ALA A 322 6.52 -9.28 -53.92
C ALA A 322 5.42 -8.59 -54.75
N ALA A 323 4.96 -7.39 -54.34
CA ALA A 323 4.00 -6.59 -55.12
C ALA A 323 4.58 -6.20 -56.48
N LYS A 324 5.87 -5.79 -56.55
CA LYS A 324 6.56 -5.51 -57.78
C LYS A 324 6.65 -6.71 -58.70
N LEU A 325 7.02 -7.88 -58.14
CA LEU A 325 7.09 -9.14 -58.88
C LEU A 325 5.72 -9.57 -59.43
N ALA A 326 4.66 -9.40 -58.64
CA ALA A 326 3.29 -9.68 -59.08
C ALA A 326 2.88 -8.76 -60.24
N ALA A 327 3.20 -7.46 -60.18
CA ALA A 327 2.94 -6.52 -61.26
C ALA A 327 3.73 -6.89 -62.54
N GLU A 328 4.98 -7.29 -62.42
CA GLU A 328 5.80 -7.77 -63.56
C GLU A 328 5.22 -9.05 -64.14
N ALA A 329 4.82 -10.03 -63.33
CA ALA A 329 4.19 -11.28 -63.74
C ALA A 329 2.86 -11.03 -64.49
N ALA A 330 2.02 -10.11 -64.00
CA ALA A 330 0.80 -9.68 -64.67
C ALA A 330 1.10 -9.10 -66.07
N GLY A 331 2.15 -8.26 -66.17
CA GLY A 331 2.62 -7.72 -67.42
C GLY A 331 3.10 -8.79 -68.46
N VAL A 332 3.84 -9.81 -67.92
CA VAL A 332 4.29 -10.93 -68.79
C VAL A 332 3.10 -11.77 -69.25
N THR A 333 2.18 -12.10 -68.36
CA THR A 333 0.98 -12.89 -68.62
C THR A 333 0.07 -12.20 -69.66
N ARG A 334 -0.09 -10.86 -69.57
CA ARG A 334 -0.84 -10.07 -70.55
C ARG A 334 -0.22 -10.13 -71.92
N ARG A 335 1.12 -9.96 -72.09
CA ARG A 335 1.82 -10.15 -73.36
C ARG A 335 1.64 -11.55 -73.92
N GLY A 336 1.63 -12.59 -73.04
CA GLY A 336 1.32 -13.95 -73.42
C GLY A 336 -0.10 -14.10 -73.98
N SER A 337 -1.08 -13.44 -73.32
CA SER A 337 -2.46 -13.39 -73.83
C SER A 337 -2.57 -12.75 -75.24
N GLU A 338 -1.89 -11.62 -75.47
CA GLU A 338 -1.84 -10.92 -76.77
C GLU A 338 -1.23 -11.82 -77.87
N ALA A 339 -0.16 -12.56 -77.54
CA ALA A 339 0.46 -13.50 -78.45
C ALA A 339 -0.46 -14.66 -78.84
N VAL A 340 -1.18 -15.26 -77.87
CA VAL A 340 -2.15 -16.33 -78.12
C VAL A 340 -3.33 -15.80 -78.98
N GLU A 341 -3.78 -14.58 -78.75
CA GLU A 341 -4.83 -13.94 -79.57
C GLU A 341 -4.39 -13.77 -81.03
N GLU A 342 -3.13 -13.40 -81.28
CA GLU A 342 -2.57 -13.29 -82.61
C GLU A 342 -2.46 -14.66 -83.31
N VAL A 343 -2.05 -15.73 -82.52
CA VAL A 343 -2.06 -17.11 -83.06
C VAL A 343 -3.48 -17.53 -83.43
N THR A 344 -4.47 -17.23 -82.57
CA THR A 344 -5.88 -17.57 -82.86
C THR A 344 -6.38 -16.88 -84.11
N ARG A 345 -6.06 -15.59 -84.28
CA ARG A 345 -6.37 -14.80 -85.54
C ARG A 345 -5.72 -15.44 -86.75
N THR A 346 -4.46 -15.81 -86.68
CA THR A 346 -3.72 -16.48 -87.76
C THR A 346 -4.34 -17.82 -88.10
N MET A 347 -4.72 -18.64 -87.15
CA MET A 347 -5.42 -19.91 -87.34
C MET A 347 -6.77 -19.72 -88.07
N GLN A 348 -7.52 -18.65 -87.73
CA GLN A 348 -8.77 -18.33 -88.39
C GLN A 348 -8.56 -18.02 -89.85
N VAL A 349 -7.51 -17.18 -90.18
CA VAL A 349 -7.15 -16.84 -91.55
C VAL A 349 -6.75 -18.12 -92.33
N ILE A 350 -5.96 -19.01 -91.75
CA ILE A 350 -5.58 -20.30 -92.34
C ILE A 350 -6.82 -21.17 -92.62
N SER A 351 -7.74 -21.23 -91.65
CA SER A 351 -9.00 -21.98 -91.78
C SER A 351 -9.82 -21.47 -92.99
N GLU A 352 -10.00 -20.15 -93.10
CA GLU A 352 -10.73 -19.55 -94.20
C GLU A 352 -10.03 -19.79 -95.56
N SER A 353 -8.70 -19.66 -95.53
CA SER A 353 -7.91 -19.96 -96.76
C SER A 353 -8.02 -21.40 -97.19
N SER A 354 -7.93 -22.36 -96.20
CA SER A 354 -8.08 -23.77 -96.51
C SER A 354 -9.47 -24.13 -97.06
N ARG A 355 -10.51 -23.49 -96.50
CA ARG A 355 -11.88 -23.65 -96.99
C ARG A 355 -12.00 -23.17 -98.45
N ARG A 356 -11.45 -21.98 -98.74
CA ARG A 356 -11.43 -21.45 -100.10
C ARG A 356 -10.67 -22.37 -101.05
N ILE A 357 -9.51 -22.91 -100.65
CA ILE A 357 -8.75 -23.86 -101.48
C ILE A 357 -9.63 -25.12 -101.70
N GLY A 358 -10.33 -25.61 -100.69
CA GLY A 358 -11.25 -26.75 -100.82
C GLY A 358 -12.35 -26.49 -101.82
N GLU A 359 -12.90 -25.27 -101.87
CA GLU A 359 -13.88 -24.87 -102.87
C GLU A 359 -13.28 -24.87 -104.30
N ILE A 360 -12.04 -24.34 -104.50
CA ILE A 360 -11.32 -24.31 -105.77
C ILE A 360 -11.03 -25.76 -106.21
N ILE A 361 -10.58 -26.64 -105.29
CA ILE A 361 -10.30 -28.04 -105.66
C ILE A 361 -11.58 -28.78 -106.11
N ASN A 362 -12.75 -28.50 -105.47
CA ASN A 362 -14.03 -29.04 -105.93
C ASN A 362 -14.37 -28.59 -107.35
N VAL A 363 -14.07 -27.32 -107.75
CA VAL A 363 -14.26 -26.84 -109.07
C VAL A 363 -13.29 -27.52 -110.05
N ILE A 364 -12.00 -27.74 -109.68
CA ILE A 364 -11.00 -28.41 -110.51
C ILE A 364 -11.41 -29.89 -110.75
N ASP A 365 -11.87 -30.63 -109.70
CA ASP A 365 -12.36 -32.00 -109.84
C ASP A 365 -13.59 -32.05 -110.81
N GLY A 366 -14.50 -31.05 -110.65
CA GLY A 366 -15.62 -30.87 -111.61
C GLY A 366 -15.19 -30.63 -113.05
N ILE A 367 -14.17 -29.76 -113.25
CA ILE A 367 -13.58 -29.45 -114.59
C ILE A 367 -12.92 -30.75 -115.13
N ALA A 368 -12.17 -31.48 -114.33
CA ALA A 368 -11.54 -32.74 -114.74
C ALA A 368 -12.59 -33.81 -115.12
N PHE A 369 -13.68 -33.90 -114.38
CA PHE A 369 -14.80 -34.78 -114.73
C PHE A 369 -15.44 -34.36 -116.07
N GLN A 370 -15.75 -33.05 -116.26
CA GLN A 370 -16.30 -32.55 -117.50
C GLN A 370 -15.34 -32.76 -118.67
N THR A 371 -14.03 -32.53 -118.50
CA THR A 371 -13.01 -32.81 -119.49
C THR A 371 -12.91 -34.26 -119.82
N ASN A 372 -12.99 -35.15 -118.85
CA ASN A 372 -13.03 -36.61 -119.08
C ASN A 372 -14.27 -37.04 -119.90
N ILE A 373 -15.46 -36.43 -119.62
CA ILE A 373 -16.67 -36.69 -120.39
C ILE A 373 -16.53 -36.12 -121.84
N LEU A 374 -15.99 -34.91 -122.01
CA LEU A 374 -15.73 -34.35 -123.32
C LEU A 374 -14.74 -35.15 -124.14
N ALA A 375 -13.66 -35.61 -123.54
CA ALA A 375 -12.68 -36.49 -124.11
C ALA A 375 -13.27 -37.90 -124.54
N LEU A 376 -14.15 -38.42 -123.63
CA LEU A 376 -14.87 -39.65 -123.95
C LEU A 376 -15.78 -39.47 -125.21
N ASN A 377 -16.54 -38.38 -125.26
CA ASN A 377 -17.39 -38.06 -126.39
C ASN A 377 -16.57 -37.88 -127.67
N ALA A 378 -15.41 -37.13 -127.57
CA ALA A 378 -14.49 -36.95 -128.69
C ALA A 378 -13.88 -38.31 -129.20
N ALA A 379 -13.51 -39.20 -128.29
CA ALA A 379 -13.02 -40.53 -128.61
C ALA A 379 -14.09 -41.44 -129.28
N VAL A 380 -15.34 -41.34 -128.84
CA VAL A 380 -16.46 -41.98 -129.50
C VAL A 380 -16.71 -41.49 -130.91
N GLU A 381 -16.67 -40.16 -131.11
CA GLU A 381 -16.88 -39.56 -132.47
C GLU A 381 -15.67 -39.79 -133.35
N ALA A 382 -14.48 -39.86 -132.82
CA ALA A 382 -13.28 -40.25 -133.55
C ALA A 382 -13.32 -41.70 -133.98
N ALA A 383 -13.83 -42.59 -133.19
CA ALA A 383 -14.09 -44.02 -133.58
C ALA A 383 -15.18 -44.14 -134.61
N ARG A 384 -16.14 -43.23 -134.61
CA ARG A 384 -17.24 -43.18 -135.59
C ARG A 384 -16.78 -42.69 -136.97
N ALA A 385 -15.74 -41.87 -137.05
CA ALA A 385 -15.14 -41.33 -138.26
C ALA A 385 -14.18 -42.37 -138.95
N GLY A 386 -13.95 -43.54 -138.34
CA GLY A 386 -13.14 -44.62 -139.00
C GLY A 386 -11.67 -44.20 -139.14
N GLU A 387 -11.02 -44.57 -140.27
CA GLU A 387 -9.58 -44.28 -140.58
C GLU A 387 -9.24 -42.77 -140.49
N SER A 388 -10.20 -41.92 -140.90
CA SER A 388 -10.00 -40.43 -140.90
C SER A 388 -9.95 -39.82 -139.47
N GLY A 389 -10.44 -40.58 -138.45
CA GLY A 389 -10.50 -40.14 -137.08
C GLY A 389 -9.33 -40.60 -136.14
N ARG A 390 -8.40 -41.42 -136.64
CA ARG A 390 -7.32 -42.02 -135.81
C ARG A 390 -6.45 -41.03 -135.07
N GLY A 391 -6.10 -39.97 -135.70
CA GLY A 391 -5.32 -38.92 -135.03
C GLY A 391 -6.08 -38.21 -133.88
N PHE A 392 -7.39 -37.95 -134.12
CA PHE A 392 -8.27 -37.36 -133.08
C PHE A 392 -8.54 -38.42 -131.91
N ALA A 393 -8.62 -39.70 -132.23
CA ALA A 393 -8.79 -40.74 -131.18
C ALA A 393 -7.59 -40.81 -130.19
N VAL A 394 -6.33 -40.63 -130.68
CA VAL A 394 -5.12 -40.60 -129.85
C VAL A 394 -5.12 -39.34 -128.96
N VAL A 395 -5.43 -38.16 -129.57
CA VAL A 395 -5.52 -36.93 -128.78
C VAL A 395 -6.63 -36.98 -127.70
N ALA A 396 -7.80 -37.50 -128.07
CA ALA A 396 -8.92 -37.73 -127.10
C ALA A 396 -8.54 -38.70 -125.96
N GLY A 397 -7.79 -39.78 -126.37
CA GLY A 397 -7.25 -40.75 -125.32
C GLY A 397 -6.28 -40.04 -124.33
N GLU A 398 -5.36 -39.19 -124.87
CA GLU A 398 -4.39 -38.50 -124.08
C GLU A 398 -5.05 -37.40 -123.14
N VAL A 399 -6.04 -36.63 -123.70
CA VAL A 399 -6.83 -35.65 -122.94
C VAL A 399 -7.64 -36.39 -121.81
N ARG A 400 -8.19 -37.58 -122.11
CA ARG A 400 -8.89 -38.36 -121.12
C ARG A 400 -7.96 -38.88 -120.03
N ALA A 401 -6.80 -39.41 -120.35
CA ALA A 401 -5.78 -39.77 -119.39
C ALA A 401 -5.31 -38.61 -118.54
N LEU A 402 -5.12 -37.47 -119.09
CA LEU A 402 -4.76 -36.21 -118.42
C LEU A 402 -5.90 -35.76 -117.47
N ALA A 403 -7.18 -35.84 -117.92
CA ALA A 403 -8.34 -35.48 -117.06
C ALA A 403 -8.47 -36.51 -115.86
N GLN A 404 -8.24 -37.76 -116.07
CA GLN A 404 -8.23 -38.76 -114.98
C GLN A 404 -7.09 -38.51 -113.95
N ARG A 405 -5.88 -38.18 -114.49
CA ARG A 405 -4.75 -37.79 -113.62
C ARG A 405 -5.07 -36.52 -112.85
N SER A 406 -5.68 -35.52 -113.49
CA SER A 406 -6.08 -34.25 -112.85
C SER A 406 -7.14 -34.53 -111.76
N ALA A 407 -8.15 -35.38 -112.02
CA ALA A 407 -9.16 -35.77 -111.02
C ALA A 407 -8.55 -36.53 -109.84
N THR A 408 -7.55 -37.39 -110.02
CA THR A 408 -6.84 -38.07 -108.94
C THR A 408 -6.03 -37.10 -108.09
N ALA A 409 -5.27 -36.23 -108.78
CA ALA A 409 -4.51 -35.19 -108.11
C ALA A 409 -5.42 -34.20 -107.30
N ALA A 410 -6.59 -33.86 -107.89
CA ALA A 410 -7.57 -33.03 -107.18
C ALA A 410 -8.11 -33.73 -105.88
N ARG A 411 -8.38 -35.05 -105.98
CA ARG A 411 -8.83 -35.81 -104.76
C ARG A 411 -7.74 -35.89 -103.71
N GLU A 412 -6.49 -36.13 -104.13
CA GLU A 412 -5.35 -36.11 -103.18
C GLU A 412 -5.19 -34.76 -102.51
N ILE A 413 -5.25 -33.68 -103.25
CA ILE A 413 -5.19 -32.31 -102.65
C ILE A 413 -6.38 -32.06 -101.76
N LYS A 414 -7.61 -32.50 -102.18
CA LYS A 414 -8.81 -32.40 -101.33
C LYS A 414 -8.61 -33.09 -99.99
N HIS A 415 -8.04 -34.31 -99.94
CA HIS A 415 -7.74 -35.05 -98.74
C HIS A 415 -6.75 -34.26 -97.85
N LEU A 416 -5.66 -33.69 -98.46
CA LEU A 416 -4.70 -32.88 -97.69
C LEU A 416 -5.32 -31.60 -97.15
N ILE A 417 -6.26 -30.98 -97.88
CA ILE A 417 -6.98 -29.81 -97.38
C ILE A 417 -7.93 -30.14 -96.23
N VAL A 418 -8.66 -31.29 -96.27
CA VAL A 418 -9.50 -31.75 -95.14
C VAL A 418 -8.64 -32.04 -93.92
N ASP A 419 -7.52 -32.76 -94.11
CA ASP A 419 -6.59 -33.02 -93.01
C ASP A 419 -6.00 -31.72 -92.41
N SER A 420 -5.66 -30.75 -93.27
CA SER A 420 -5.19 -29.45 -92.83
C SER A 420 -6.24 -28.66 -92.08
N THR A 421 -7.51 -28.69 -92.54
CA THR A 421 -8.63 -28.04 -91.84
C THR A 421 -8.87 -28.65 -90.48
N GLU A 422 -8.83 -30.00 -90.34
CA GLU A 422 -8.93 -30.66 -89.03
C GLU A 422 -7.83 -30.29 -88.05
N LYS A 423 -6.56 -30.16 -88.56
CA LYS A 423 -5.42 -29.71 -87.75
C LYS A 423 -5.56 -28.27 -87.29
N VAL A 424 -6.06 -27.38 -88.21
CA VAL A 424 -6.31 -25.95 -87.91
C VAL A 424 -7.43 -25.82 -86.84
N ASP A 425 -8.52 -26.60 -86.95
CA ASP A 425 -9.59 -26.60 -85.98
C ASP A 425 -9.11 -27.12 -84.62
N ALA A 426 -8.24 -28.13 -84.60
CA ALA A 426 -7.59 -28.57 -83.39
C ALA A 426 -6.70 -27.47 -82.75
N GLY A 427 -5.94 -26.78 -83.63
CA GLY A 427 -5.14 -25.62 -83.18
C GLY A 427 -5.96 -24.46 -82.63
N ASN A 428 -7.12 -24.18 -83.23
CA ASN A 428 -8.07 -23.17 -82.68
C ASN A 428 -8.63 -23.56 -81.30
N ARG A 429 -8.98 -24.82 -81.12
CA ARG A 429 -9.46 -25.31 -79.82
C ARG A 429 -8.36 -25.20 -78.71
N LEU A 430 -7.12 -25.58 -79.11
CA LEU A 430 -5.98 -25.49 -78.21
C LEU A 430 -5.66 -24.04 -77.82
N SER A 431 -5.67 -23.16 -78.80
CA SER A 431 -5.44 -21.70 -78.61
C SER A 431 -6.52 -21.07 -77.72
N SER A 432 -7.80 -21.47 -77.89
CA SER A 432 -8.90 -21.04 -76.99
C SER A 432 -8.73 -21.52 -75.60
N ALA A 433 -8.32 -22.76 -75.38
CA ALA A 433 -8.03 -23.30 -74.05
C ALA A 433 -6.84 -22.60 -73.42
N ALA A 434 -5.77 -22.35 -74.12
CA ALA A 434 -4.60 -21.59 -73.67
C ALA A 434 -4.99 -20.17 -73.26
N ARG A 435 -5.86 -19.50 -74.03
CA ARG A 435 -6.36 -18.15 -73.65
C ARG A 435 -7.16 -18.18 -72.38
N ALA A 436 -8.02 -19.18 -72.14
CA ALA A 436 -8.77 -19.29 -70.89
C ALA A 436 -7.84 -19.49 -69.70
N THR A 437 -6.84 -20.37 -69.82
CA THR A 437 -5.83 -20.60 -68.77
C THR A 437 -5.01 -19.36 -68.46
N ILE A 438 -4.62 -18.58 -69.49
CA ILE A 438 -3.89 -17.33 -69.33
C ILE A 438 -4.77 -16.28 -68.62
N ALA A 439 -6.05 -16.16 -68.96
CA ALA A 439 -6.99 -15.26 -68.30
C ALA A 439 -7.13 -15.58 -66.77
N GLU A 440 -7.25 -16.87 -66.43
CA GLU A 440 -7.26 -17.34 -65.03
C GLU A 440 -5.93 -17.03 -64.31
N ALA A 441 -4.80 -17.15 -65.01
CA ALA A 441 -3.49 -16.78 -64.46
C ALA A 441 -3.39 -15.29 -64.17
N VAL A 442 -3.89 -14.41 -65.06
CA VAL A 442 -3.94 -12.94 -64.85
C VAL A 442 -4.74 -12.61 -63.61
N GLU A 443 -5.96 -13.15 -63.48
CA GLU A 443 -6.82 -12.92 -62.31
C GLU A 443 -6.15 -13.39 -61.01
N THR A 444 -5.47 -14.54 -61.05
CA THR A 444 -4.76 -15.07 -59.90
C THR A 444 -3.60 -14.17 -59.48
N VAL A 445 -2.80 -13.65 -60.43
CA VAL A 445 -1.68 -12.76 -60.16
C VAL A 445 -2.18 -11.40 -59.60
N GLU A 446 -3.26 -10.86 -60.15
CA GLU A 446 -3.86 -9.61 -59.64
C GLU A 446 -4.36 -9.80 -58.19
N ARG A 447 -4.97 -10.93 -57.87
CA ARG A 447 -5.41 -11.27 -56.53
C ARG A 447 -4.23 -11.41 -55.55
N VAL A 448 -3.13 -12.02 -55.97
CA VAL A 448 -1.88 -12.06 -55.18
C VAL A 448 -1.37 -10.65 -54.94
N GLY A 449 -1.36 -9.78 -55.93
CA GLY A 449 -0.98 -8.38 -55.80
C GLY A 449 -1.81 -7.64 -54.75
N GLY A 450 -3.13 -7.86 -54.74
CA GLY A 450 -4.03 -7.31 -53.71
C GLY A 450 -3.72 -7.77 -52.29
N VAL A 451 -3.47 -9.07 -52.11
CA VAL A 451 -3.09 -9.63 -50.78
C VAL A 451 -1.78 -9.05 -50.30
N VAL A 452 -0.79 -8.96 -51.16
CA VAL A 452 0.54 -8.41 -50.81
C VAL A 452 0.47 -6.91 -50.49
N ALA A 453 -0.34 -6.15 -51.16
CA ALA A 453 -0.60 -4.73 -50.83
C ALA A 453 -1.25 -4.62 -49.44
N GLY A 454 -2.18 -5.53 -49.07
CA GLY A 454 -2.77 -5.63 -47.74
C GLY A 454 -1.73 -5.94 -46.64
N ILE A 455 -0.77 -6.82 -46.92
CA ILE A 455 0.33 -7.13 -45.98
C ILE A 455 1.22 -5.90 -45.76
N SER A 456 1.55 -5.16 -46.85
CA SER A 456 2.36 -3.93 -46.75
C SER A 456 1.67 -2.87 -45.87
N HIS A 457 0.37 -2.65 -46.08
CA HIS A 457 -0.43 -1.72 -45.27
C HIS A 457 -0.50 -2.13 -43.79
N GLY A 458 -0.75 -3.42 -43.54
CA GLY A 458 -0.75 -3.96 -42.18
C GLY A 458 0.60 -3.84 -41.48
N ALA A 459 1.70 -3.97 -42.22
CA ALA A 459 3.05 -3.75 -41.68
C ALA A 459 3.29 -2.29 -41.28
N ASP A 460 2.80 -1.32 -42.06
CA ASP A 460 2.89 0.11 -41.73
C ASP A 460 2.06 0.44 -40.46
N GLU A 461 0.85 -0.10 -40.32
CA GLU A 461 0.06 0.06 -39.12
C GLU A 461 0.74 -0.58 -37.89
N GLN A 462 1.36 -1.76 -38.04
CA GLN A 462 2.15 -2.39 -36.97
C GLN A 462 3.33 -1.51 -36.56
N LEU A 463 4.06 -0.89 -37.49
CA LEU A 463 5.16 0.02 -37.15
C LEU A 463 4.69 1.23 -36.34
N GLN A 464 3.52 1.78 -36.63
CA GLN A 464 2.91 2.86 -35.85
C GLN A 464 2.57 2.36 -34.43
N GLY A 465 1.94 1.19 -34.30
CA GLY A 465 1.64 0.57 -33.01
C GLY A 465 2.90 0.30 -32.16
N ILE A 466 3.96 -0.22 -32.78
CA ILE A 466 5.26 -0.47 -32.15
C ILE A 466 5.88 0.85 -31.65
N SER A 467 5.77 1.94 -32.40
CA SER A 467 6.24 3.27 -31.95
C SER A 467 5.55 3.74 -30.66
N GLN A 468 4.24 3.49 -30.56
CA GLN A 468 3.49 3.79 -29.31
C GLN A 468 3.95 2.91 -28.14
N ILE A 469 4.17 1.61 -28.39
CA ILE A 469 4.68 0.68 -27.37
C ILE A 469 6.09 1.11 -26.91
N ASN A 470 6.98 1.50 -27.80
CA ASN A 470 8.31 2.01 -27.45
C ASN A 470 8.24 3.26 -26.57
N THR A 471 7.28 4.15 -26.83
CA THR A 471 7.04 5.30 -25.95
C THR A 471 6.60 4.87 -24.55
N ALA A 472 5.69 3.89 -24.44
CA ALA A 472 5.25 3.34 -23.17
C ALA A 472 6.38 2.61 -22.41
N VAL A 473 7.23 1.86 -23.10
CA VAL A 473 8.40 1.19 -22.54
C VAL A 473 9.40 2.22 -21.99
N SER A 474 9.64 3.30 -22.70
CA SER A 474 10.50 4.40 -22.22
C SER A 474 9.92 5.09 -20.98
N GLN A 475 8.60 5.25 -20.88
CA GLN A 475 7.94 5.77 -19.68
C GLN A 475 8.08 4.79 -18.49
N LEU A 476 7.95 3.49 -18.74
CA LEU A 476 8.16 2.46 -17.72
C LEU A 476 9.60 2.44 -17.21
N ASP A 477 10.58 2.64 -18.07
CA ASP A 477 11.98 2.79 -17.68
C ASP A 477 12.16 3.99 -16.75
N GLY A 478 11.61 5.16 -17.12
CA GLY A 478 11.64 6.35 -16.26
C GLY A 478 10.99 6.14 -14.89
N ILE A 479 9.84 5.46 -14.83
CA ILE A 479 9.18 5.10 -13.57
C ILE A 479 10.06 4.14 -12.74
N THR A 480 10.70 3.17 -13.39
CA THR A 480 11.58 2.20 -12.73
C THR A 480 12.79 2.88 -12.10
N GLN A 481 13.42 3.81 -12.79
CA GLN A 481 14.51 4.63 -12.26
C GLN A 481 14.05 5.52 -11.10
N GLN A 482 12.85 6.11 -11.20
CA GLN A 482 12.27 6.89 -10.12
C GLN A 482 11.98 6.03 -8.89
N ASN A 483 11.49 4.80 -9.06
CA ASN A 483 11.28 3.85 -7.98
C ASN A 483 12.61 3.47 -7.30
N ALA A 484 13.68 3.25 -8.06
CA ALA A 484 15.01 2.99 -7.49
C ALA A 484 15.51 4.16 -6.62
N ALA A 485 15.34 5.40 -7.07
CA ALA A 485 15.67 6.58 -6.27
C ALA A 485 14.79 6.70 -5.01
N LEU A 486 13.50 6.38 -5.10
CA LEU A 486 12.58 6.34 -3.95
C LEU A 486 12.99 5.27 -2.93
N VAL A 487 13.41 4.09 -3.37
CA VAL A 487 13.93 3.01 -2.51
C VAL A 487 15.11 3.51 -1.68
N GLU A 488 16.06 4.20 -2.28
CA GLU A 488 17.20 4.77 -1.56
C GLU A 488 16.76 5.84 -0.55
N GLN A 489 15.82 6.71 -0.92
CA GLN A 489 15.30 7.74 -0.02
C GLN A 489 14.55 7.15 1.18
N ILE A 490 13.73 6.11 0.95
CA ILE A 490 12.99 5.41 2.02
C ILE A 490 13.98 4.70 2.96
N ALA A 491 15.02 4.05 2.43
CA ALA A 491 16.07 3.42 3.23
C ALA A 491 16.77 4.45 4.14
N ALA A 492 17.16 5.61 3.59
CA ALA A 492 17.78 6.68 4.35
C ALA A 492 16.83 7.24 5.43
N ALA A 493 15.55 7.44 5.12
CA ALA A 493 14.54 7.91 6.07
C ALA A 493 14.30 6.89 7.20
N ALA A 494 14.23 5.59 6.90
CA ALA A 494 14.10 4.53 7.90
C ALA A 494 15.31 4.49 8.85
N LEU A 495 16.52 4.62 8.33
CA LEU A 495 17.72 4.72 9.15
C LEU A 495 17.71 5.94 10.07
N GLN A 496 17.26 7.10 9.58
CA GLN A 496 17.13 8.32 10.40
C GLN A 496 16.07 8.17 11.50
N LEU A 497 14.92 7.56 11.18
CA LEU A 497 13.87 7.27 12.17
C LEU A 497 14.40 6.33 13.26
N ARG A 498 15.11 5.28 12.89
CA ARG A 498 15.76 4.35 13.82
C ARG A 498 16.78 5.06 14.72
N ALA A 499 17.60 5.93 14.17
CA ALA A 499 18.56 6.72 14.94
C ALA A 499 17.85 7.66 15.93
N LYS A 500 16.79 8.35 15.51
CA LYS A 500 15.98 9.20 16.40
C LYS A 500 15.30 8.39 17.50
N ALA A 501 14.72 7.23 17.18
CA ALA A 501 14.15 6.33 18.17
C ALA A 501 15.18 5.91 19.22
N ASN A 502 16.39 5.57 18.81
CA ASN A 502 17.49 5.23 19.73
C ASN A 502 17.86 6.41 20.63
N THR A 503 17.99 7.62 20.09
CA THR A 503 18.29 8.82 20.89
C THR A 503 17.20 9.09 21.95
N VAL A 504 15.92 8.96 21.59
CA VAL A 504 14.82 9.11 22.55
C VAL A 504 14.84 7.97 23.58
N THR A 505 15.15 6.73 23.16
CA THR A 505 15.34 5.60 24.10
C THR A 505 16.41 5.93 25.14
N GLU A 506 17.58 6.39 24.73
CA GLU A 506 18.67 6.76 25.64
C GLU A 506 18.24 7.84 26.63
N ALA A 507 17.54 8.88 26.17
CA ALA A 507 17.03 9.95 27.03
C ALA A 507 15.99 9.44 28.07
N VAL A 508 15.12 8.51 27.65
CA VAL A 508 14.07 7.96 28.52
C VAL A 508 14.61 6.86 29.44
N GLN A 509 15.72 6.19 29.09
CA GLN A 509 16.39 5.20 29.94
C GLN A 509 17.01 5.80 31.21
N LEU A 510 17.30 7.13 31.23
CA LEU A 510 17.74 7.82 32.45
C LEU A 510 16.72 7.72 33.57
N PHE A 511 15.44 7.53 33.26
CA PHE A 511 14.38 7.37 34.25
C PHE A 511 14.20 5.90 34.64
N HIS A 512 14.34 5.60 35.92
CA HIS A 512 14.13 4.27 36.48
C HIS A 512 12.69 4.11 36.95
N LEU A 513 11.95 3.14 36.38
CA LEU A 513 10.51 2.95 36.65
C LEU A 513 10.20 1.79 37.59
N ASP A 514 11.05 0.76 37.67
CA ASP A 514 10.80 -0.47 38.43
C ASP A 514 11.83 -0.69 39.53
N ALA A 515 11.33 -1.02 40.71
CA ALA A 515 12.17 -1.39 41.86
C ALA A 515 12.74 -2.83 41.76
N GLY A 516 12.34 -3.60 40.72
CA GLY A 516 12.64 -5.04 40.58
C GLY A 516 13.79 -5.42 39.67
N GLY A 517 14.46 -4.46 39.06
CA GLY A 517 15.63 -4.68 38.20
C GLY A 517 16.91 -4.21 38.87
N GLY A 518 17.22 -4.77 40.03
CA GLY A 518 18.50 -4.53 40.71
C GLY A 518 19.68 -5.16 39.93
N ALA A 519 19.95 -4.69 38.73
CA ALA A 519 21.34 -4.57 38.33
C ALA A 519 21.87 -3.38 39.14
N SER A 520 22.64 -3.67 40.21
CA SER A 520 23.47 -2.68 40.87
C SER A 520 24.03 -1.78 39.76
N ALA A 521 23.68 -0.49 39.79
CA ALA A 521 24.38 0.49 39.00
C ALA A 521 25.84 0.40 39.43
N GLN A 522 26.59 -0.51 38.81
CA GLN A 522 28.05 -0.39 38.84
C GLN A 522 28.33 1.00 38.27
N PRO A 523 29.16 1.78 38.93
CA PRO A 523 29.54 3.08 38.42
C PRO A 523 29.98 2.86 36.98
N VAL A 524 29.22 3.43 36.05
CA VAL A 524 29.45 3.27 34.62
C VAL A 524 30.82 3.86 34.34
N ASP A 525 31.80 2.97 34.14
CA ASP A 525 33.13 3.41 33.81
C ASP A 525 33.10 4.13 32.45
N ALA A 526 33.16 5.47 32.49
CA ALA A 526 33.17 6.30 31.28
C ALA A 526 34.29 5.92 30.30
N VAL A 527 35.35 5.26 30.78
CA VAL A 527 36.45 4.72 29.98
C VAL A 527 36.03 3.42 29.26
N ALA A 528 35.22 2.57 29.92
CA ALA A 528 34.66 1.38 29.32
C ALA A 528 33.63 1.74 28.24
N LEU A 529 32.78 2.76 28.45
CA LEU A 529 31.85 3.30 27.42
C LEU A 529 32.61 3.87 26.20
N ARG A 530 33.70 4.57 26.43
CA ARG A 530 34.57 5.06 25.34
C ARG A 530 35.24 3.94 24.55
N ARG A 531 35.63 2.83 25.20
CA ARG A 531 36.16 1.63 24.55
C ARG A 531 35.06 0.89 23.76
N ALA A 532 33.87 0.75 24.34
CA ALA A 532 32.70 0.17 23.67
C ALA A 532 32.30 0.99 22.43
N ALA A 533 32.19 2.32 22.53
CA ALA A 533 31.89 3.20 21.40
C ALA A 533 32.92 3.12 20.27
N ARG A 534 34.23 2.93 20.59
CA ARG A 534 35.28 2.67 19.58
C ARG A 534 35.24 1.26 18.99
N GLY A 535 34.74 0.27 19.74
CA GLY A 535 34.51 -1.10 19.27
C GLY A 535 33.30 -1.24 18.36
N HIS A 536 32.29 -0.40 18.53
CA HIS A 536 31.06 -0.43 17.72
C HIS A 536 31.25 0.08 16.28
N SER A 537 32.29 0.84 15.98
CA SER A 537 32.66 1.15 14.59
C SER A 537 33.12 -0.09 13.80
N HIS A 538 33.54 -1.15 14.51
CA HIS A 538 33.88 -2.45 13.88
C HIS A 538 32.72 -3.43 13.89
N ALA A 539 31.82 -3.35 14.89
CA ALA A 539 30.64 -4.21 15.02
C ALA A 539 29.45 -3.74 14.14
N ALA A 540 29.43 -2.49 13.71
CA ALA A 540 28.45 -2.01 12.72
C ALA A 540 28.63 -2.71 11.35
N LYS A 541 29.84 -3.15 11.02
CA LYS A 541 30.10 -4.00 9.84
C LYS A 541 29.64 -5.46 10.01
N VAL A 542 29.57 -5.96 11.25
CA VAL A 542 29.15 -7.35 11.55
C VAL A 542 27.63 -7.43 11.75
N ALA A 543 26.97 -6.33 12.16
CA ALA A 543 25.51 -6.29 12.26
C ALA A 543 24.80 -6.14 10.90
N GLU A 544 25.49 -5.69 9.88
CA GLU A 544 25.04 -5.76 8.49
C GLU A 544 24.96 -7.20 7.98
N GLU A 545 25.82 -8.11 8.45
CA GLU A 545 25.79 -9.52 8.09
C GLU A 545 24.73 -10.35 8.83
N VAL A 546 24.24 -9.91 9.97
CA VAL A 546 23.24 -10.66 10.79
C VAL A 546 21.80 -10.30 10.47
N CYS A 547 21.55 -9.17 9.77
CA CYS A 547 20.23 -8.89 9.17
C CYS A 547 20.13 -9.31 7.69
N ALA A 548 21.22 -9.89 7.14
CA ALA A 548 21.27 -10.40 5.77
C ALA A 548 21.34 -11.93 5.71
N GLY A 549 21.05 -12.64 6.83
CA GLY A 549 20.93 -14.08 6.92
C GLY A 549 19.52 -14.52 7.28
#